data_1fdc87d3905afc36b8c43b79e4c4ded3
#
_entry.id   1fdc87d3905afc36b8c43b79e4c4ded3
#
_cell.length_a   1.000
_cell.length_b   1.000
_cell.length_c   1.000
_cell.angle_alpha   90.00
_cell.angle_beta   90.00
_cell.angle_gamma   90.00
#
_symmetry.space_group_name_H-M   'P 1'
#
loop_
_entity.id
_entity.type
_entity.pdbx_description
1 polymer ?
#
loop_
_entity_poly.entity_id
_entity_poly.type
_entity_poly.pdbx_seq_one_letter_code
_entity_poly.pdbx_strand_id
1 'polypeptide(L)'
;YCGYKSFLKRTCIKDGDCEFIFSGPGVERISEEVKKKFSSKKIEIFSSDTMNKKDSYLKLEKIINNQIQILVGTQLISKGFHFPSLNCIVVVDIDLSSQGHDLRAAEKNLQLYHQLSGRAGRTGKPATVYFQTYNANTKTISDLTNKNPDIFLDRELDIRRQNKLPPFQRFISLILTGEDETKLEKEAFYFKNFIDKKIEGRVLGPVSAPIFRLKKK
;
A
#
# COMPACT_ATOMS: atom_id res chain seq x y z
N TYR A 1 13.64 -8.06 0.20
CA TYR A 1 14.58 -7.43 -0.74
C TYR A 1 16.04 -7.62 -0.35
N CYS A 2 16.44 -7.30 0.87
CA CYS A 2 17.85 -7.42 1.31
C CYS A 2 18.11 -8.61 2.22
N GLY A 3 17.09 -9.38 2.62
CA GLY A 3 17.20 -10.52 3.55
C GLY A 3 17.58 -10.11 4.99
N TYR A 4 17.56 -8.80 5.29
CA TYR A 4 17.89 -8.32 6.63
C TYR A 4 16.83 -8.76 7.63
N LYS A 5 17.24 -9.46 8.67
CA LYS A 5 16.41 -9.86 9.80
C LYS A 5 16.93 -9.17 11.06
N SER A 6 16.06 -8.48 11.77
CA SER A 6 16.37 -7.87 13.05
C SER A 6 15.35 -8.32 14.09
N PHE A 7 15.80 -8.46 15.34
CA PHE A 7 14.89 -8.62 16.45
C PHE A 7 14.16 -7.31 16.69
N LEU A 8 12.84 -7.38 16.72
CA LEU A 8 12.01 -6.22 17.09
C LEU A 8 12.24 -5.88 18.55
N LYS A 9 12.79 -4.70 18.79
CA LYS A 9 12.82 -4.12 20.14
C LYS A 9 11.39 -3.70 20.47
N ARG A 10 10.90 -4.08 21.64
CA ARG A 10 9.53 -3.74 22.08
C ARG A 10 9.39 -2.27 22.51
N THR A 11 10.51 -1.62 22.84
CA THR A 11 10.54 -0.25 23.35
C THR A 11 11.34 0.67 22.43
N CYS A 12 10.95 1.92 22.34
CA CYS A 12 11.64 2.94 21.59
C CYS A 12 13.05 3.19 22.18
N ILE A 13 14.06 3.29 21.31
CA ILE A 13 15.45 3.52 21.73
C ILE A 13 15.64 4.94 22.25
N LYS A 14 14.81 5.90 21.79
CA LYS A 14 14.94 7.32 22.15
C LYS A 14 14.25 7.66 23.46
N ASP A 15 13.06 7.12 23.70
CA ASP A 15 12.21 7.59 24.82
C ASP A 15 11.95 6.50 25.89
N GLY A 16 12.37 5.25 25.67
CA GLY A 16 12.26 4.16 26.66
C GLY A 16 10.83 3.75 27.07
N ASP A 17 9.91 4.69 27.12
CA ASP A 17 8.56 4.53 27.65
C ASP A 17 7.47 4.30 26.58
N CYS A 18 7.82 4.41 25.31
CA CYS A 18 6.85 4.16 24.23
C CYS A 18 6.90 2.71 23.76
N GLU A 19 5.73 2.11 23.61
CA GLU A 19 5.58 0.77 23.01
C GLU A 19 5.36 0.87 21.50
N PHE A 20 6.00 -0.04 20.74
CA PHE A 20 5.74 -0.16 19.32
C PHE A 20 4.42 -0.87 19.08
N ILE A 21 3.50 -0.20 18.39
CA ILE A 21 2.27 -0.80 17.90
C ILE A 21 2.55 -1.37 16.51
N PHE A 22 2.31 -2.67 16.35
CA PHE A 22 2.40 -3.32 15.04
C PHE A 22 1.26 -2.80 14.15
N SER A 23 1.61 -2.11 13.09
CA SER A 23 0.64 -1.59 12.14
C SER A 23 0.46 -2.58 10.99
N GLY A 24 -0.77 -3.03 10.81
CA GLY A 24 -1.21 -3.92 9.75
C GLY A 24 -0.94 -5.40 10.00
N PRO A 25 -1.92 -6.24 9.71
CA PRO A 25 -1.71 -7.67 9.73
C PRO A 25 -0.91 -8.11 8.51
N GLY A 26 0.22 -8.81 8.71
CA GLY A 26 0.94 -9.46 7.62
C GLY A 26 0.10 -10.57 6.98
N VAL A 27 0.43 -10.93 5.73
CA VAL A 27 -0.29 -11.98 4.98
C VAL A 27 -0.27 -13.31 5.71
N GLU A 28 0.82 -13.64 6.37
CA GLU A 28 1.00 -14.86 7.16
C GLU A 28 0.01 -14.91 8.32
N ARG A 29 -0.08 -13.83 9.09
CA ARG A 29 -1.01 -13.73 10.22
C ARG A 29 -2.46 -13.84 9.79
N ILE A 30 -2.84 -13.12 8.74
CA ILE A 30 -4.19 -13.23 8.16
C ILE A 30 -4.46 -14.67 7.73
N SER A 31 -3.49 -15.33 7.08
CA SER A 31 -3.63 -16.72 6.65
C SER A 31 -3.81 -17.68 7.81
N GLU A 32 -3.10 -17.49 8.90
CA GLU A 32 -3.26 -18.31 10.11
C GLU A 32 -4.65 -18.14 10.75
N GLU A 33 -5.13 -16.91 10.85
CA GLU A 33 -6.46 -16.62 11.39
C GLU A 33 -7.57 -17.20 10.50
N VAL A 34 -7.43 -17.07 9.18
CA VAL A 34 -8.36 -17.64 8.21
C VAL A 34 -8.35 -19.17 8.29
N LYS A 35 -7.19 -19.81 8.40
CA LYS A 35 -7.08 -21.27 8.59
C LYS A 35 -7.77 -21.77 9.85
N LYS A 36 -7.62 -21.04 10.96
CA LYS A 36 -8.30 -21.36 12.22
C LYS A 36 -9.82 -21.26 12.08
N LYS A 37 -10.30 -20.22 11.39
CA LYS A 37 -11.72 -19.94 11.26
C LYS A 37 -12.43 -20.80 10.21
N PHE A 38 -11.72 -21.20 9.16
CA PHE A 38 -12.21 -21.99 8.05
C PHE A 38 -11.41 -23.27 7.83
N SER A 39 -11.26 -24.07 8.90
CA SER A 39 -10.40 -25.27 8.94
C SER A 39 -10.74 -26.33 7.88
N SER A 40 -12.00 -26.40 7.43
CA SER A 40 -12.44 -27.32 6.39
C SER A 40 -12.19 -26.81 4.96
N LYS A 41 -11.72 -25.58 4.78
CA LYS A 41 -11.52 -24.96 3.47
C LYS A 41 -10.07 -25.05 3.02
N LYS A 42 -9.88 -25.20 1.71
CA LYS A 42 -8.54 -25.12 1.09
C LYS A 42 -8.14 -23.68 0.92
N ILE A 43 -7.12 -23.28 1.65
CA ILE A 43 -6.63 -21.90 1.73
C ILE A 43 -5.22 -21.85 1.13
N GLU A 44 -4.96 -20.87 0.28
CA GLU A 44 -3.66 -20.64 -0.33
C GLU A 44 -3.18 -19.21 -0.11
N ILE A 45 -1.87 -19.02 0.02
CA ILE A 45 -1.23 -17.69 0.10
C ILE A 45 -0.65 -17.32 -1.26
N PHE A 46 -0.93 -16.09 -1.69
CA PHE A 46 -0.44 -15.52 -2.92
C PHE A 46 0.21 -14.15 -2.66
N SER A 47 1.51 -14.13 -2.41
CA SER A 47 2.27 -12.90 -2.17
C SER A 47 3.56 -12.86 -2.99
N SER A 48 4.06 -11.65 -3.26
CA SER A 48 5.32 -11.44 -3.99
C SER A 48 6.53 -12.07 -3.31
N ASP A 49 6.49 -12.20 -1.99
CA ASP A 49 7.63 -12.65 -1.19
C ASP A 49 7.74 -14.17 -1.12
N THR A 50 6.64 -14.87 -1.40
CA THR A 50 6.55 -16.33 -1.30
C THR A 50 6.58 -17.04 -2.65
N MET A 51 6.67 -16.31 -3.78
CA MET A 51 6.43 -16.89 -5.09
C MET A 51 7.59 -16.72 -6.05
N ASN A 52 8.12 -17.86 -6.49
CA ASN A 52 8.86 -17.91 -7.75
C ASN A 52 7.90 -18.08 -8.94
N LYS A 53 8.39 -17.87 -10.17
CA LYS A 53 7.53 -17.90 -11.37
C LYS A 53 6.84 -19.25 -11.61
N LYS A 54 7.49 -20.36 -11.31
CA LYS A 54 6.91 -21.72 -11.51
C LYS A 54 5.77 -21.99 -10.53
N ASP A 55 5.96 -21.66 -9.26
CA ASP A 55 4.93 -21.89 -8.22
C ASP A 55 3.70 -21.01 -8.45
N SER A 56 3.88 -19.83 -9.05
CA SER A 56 2.79 -18.94 -9.44
C SER A 56 1.83 -19.59 -10.42
N TYR A 57 2.35 -20.23 -11.45
CA TYR A 57 1.50 -20.90 -12.48
C TYR A 57 0.73 -22.09 -11.89
N LEU A 58 1.39 -22.93 -11.10
CA LEU A 58 0.73 -24.08 -10.45
C LEU A 58 -0.37 -23.66 -9.47
N LYS A 59 -0.14 -22.59 -8.74
CA LYS A 59 -1.17 -22.03 -7.82
C LYS A 59 -2.33 -21.44 -8.60
N LEU A 60 -2.07 -20.72 -9.67
CA LEU A 60 -3.12 -20.19 -10.53
C LEU A 60 -3.98 -21.27 -11.15
N GLU A 61 -3.37 -22.33 -11.65
CA GLU A 61 -4.10 -23.48 -12.20
C GLU A 61 -5.04 -24.10 -11.15
N LYS A 62 -4.58 -24.28 -9.92
CA LYS A 62 -5.43 -24.77 -8.82
C LYS A 62 -6.59 -23.83 -8.50
N ILE A 63 -6.38 -22.51 -8.60
CA ILE A 63 -7.43 -21.53 -8.36
C ILE A 63 -8.46 -21.57 -9.49
N ILE A 64 -8.03 -21.59 -10.74
CA ILE A 64 -8.91 -21.65 -11.93
C ILE A 64 -9.76 -22.93 -11.91
N ASN A 65 -9.15 -24.03 -11.48
CA ASN A 65 -9.84 -25.33 -11.38
C ASN A 65 -10.69 -25.46 -10.08
N ASN A 66 -10.95 -24.37 -9.37
CA ASN A 66 -11.74 -24.33 -8.13
C ASN A 66 -11.25 -25.27 -7.02
N GLN A 67 -9.98 -25.63 -7.04
CA GLN A 67 -9.37 -26.46 -5.99
C GLN A 67 -9.04 -25.67 -4.73
N ILE A 68 -9.01 -24.33 -4.81
CA ILE A 68 -8.78 -23.39 -3.71
C ILE A 68 -10.06 -22.59 -3.49
N GLN A 69 -10.50 -22.50 -2.25
CA GLN A 69 -11.74 -21.83 -1.86
C GLN A 69 -11.49 -20.46 -1.26
N ILE A 70 -10.34 -20.26 -0.61
CA ILE A 70 -9.95 -18.97 -0.03
C ILE A 70 -8.52 -18.65 -0.46
N LEU A 71 -8.35 -17.45 -1.00
CA LEU A 71 -7.06 -16.93 -1.41
C LEU A 71 -6.70 -15.74 -0.51
N VAL A 72 -5.59 -15.83 0.19
CA VAL A 72 -5.05 -14.73 1.01
C VAL A 72 -3.85 -14.15 0.30
N GLY A 73 -3.81 -12.82 0.12
CA GLY A 73 -2.68 -12.23 -0.56
C GLY A 73 -2.63 -10.72 -0.51
N THR A 74 -1.60 -10.16 -1.15
CA THR A 74 -1.37 -8.73 -1.26
C THR A 74 -1.97 -8.16 -2.54
N GLN A 75 -1.73 -6.88 -2.81
CA GLN A 75 -2.15 -6.18 -4.04
C GLN A 75 -1.76 -6.88 -5.35
N LEU A 76 -0.82 -7.84 -5.29
CA LEU A 76 -0.41 -8.61 -6.47
C LEU A 76 -1.58 -9.37 -7.10
N ILE A 77 -2.54 -9.81 -6.29
CA ILE A 77 -3.76 -10.52 -6.76
C ILE A 77 -4.63 -9.62 -7.62
N SER A 78 -4.59 -8.31 -7.41
CA SER A 78 -5.37 -7.34 -8.17
C SER A 78 -4.87 -7.15 -9.60
N LYS A 79 -3.63 -7.55 -9.91
CA LYS A 79 -2.99 -7.29 -11.20
C LYS A 79 -2.95 -8.55 -12.08
N GLY A 80 -3.59 -8.48 -13.23
CA GLY A 80 -3.37 -9.42 -14.35
C GLY A 80 -4.05 -10.79 -14.25
N PHE A 81 -4.60 -11.20 -13.11
CA PHE A 81 -5.22 -12.52 -12.96
C PHE A 81 -6.73 -12.48 -13.11
N HIS A 82 -7.29 -13.50 -13.73
CA HIS A 82 -8.72 -13.68 -13.86
C HIS A 82 -9.19 -14.84 -12.97
N PHE A 83 -10.17 -14.59 -12.12
CA PHE A 83 -10.74 -15.55 -11.19
C PHE A 83 -12.23 -15.73 -11.48
N PRO A 84 -12.61 -16.67 -12.35
CA PRO A 84 -14.02 -16.81 -12.81
C PRO A 84 -15.02 -17.07 -11.69
N SER A 85 -14.60 -17.79 -10.66
CA SER A 85 -15.44 -18.20 -9.53
C SER A 85 -15.39 -17.25 -8.33
N LEU A 86 -14.73 -16.09 -8.48
CA LEU A 86 -14.60 -15.12 -7.38
C LEU A 86 -15.93 -14.43 -7.11
N ASN A 87 -16.51 -14.69 -5.95
CA ASN A 87 -17.79 -14.13 -5.52
C ASN A 87 -17.71 -13.25 -4.27
N CYS A 88 -16.58 -13.27 -3.58
CA CYS A 88 -16.37 -12.48 -2.37
C CYS A 88 -14.94 -11.96 -2.33
N ILE A 89 -14.76 -10.68 -2.03
CA ILE A 89 -13.47 -10.04 -1.77
C ILE A 89 -13.55 -9.34 -0.43
N VAL A 90 -12.54 -9.54 0.41
CA VAL A 90 -12.39 -8.81 1.68
C VAL A 90 -11.08 -8.05 1.63
N VAL A 91 -11.17 -6.73 1.69
CA VAL A 91 -10.00 -5.84 1.82
C VAL A 91 -9.80 -5.54 3.29
N VAL A 92 -8.74 -6.10 3.85
CA VAL A 92 -8.41 -5.94 5.28
C VAL A 92 -7.61 -4.67 5.46
N ASP A 93 -8.03 -3.83 6.41
CA ASP A 93 -7.37 -2.59 6.81
C ASP A 93 -7.10 -1.62 5.63
N ILE A 94 -8.17 -1.08 5.08
CA ILE A 94 -8.09 -0.11 3.99
C ILE A 94 -7.38 1.19 4.42
N ASP A 95 -7.36 1.49 5.70
CA ASP A 95 -6.82 2.74 6.25
C ASP A 95 -5.29 2.79 6.15
N LEU A 96 -4.61 1.65 6.24
CA LEU A 96 -3.16 1.55 6.05
C LEU A 96 -2.68 2.02 4.67
N SER A 97 -3.47 1.77 3.66
CA SER A 97 -3.11 2.12 2.29
C SER A 97 -3.15 3.63 2.01
N SER A 98 -3.81 4.40 2.87
CA SER A 98 -3.86 5.86 2.80
C SER A 98 -2.68 6.55 3.50
N GLN A 99 -1.87 5.81 4.24
CA GLN A 99 -0.69 6.32 4.93
C GLN A 99 0.53 6.24 4.00
N GLY A 100 1.09 7.38 3.63
CA GLY A 100 2.30 7.40 2.81
C GLY A 100 2.67 8.78 2.32
N HIS A 101 3.91 8.89 1.85
CA HIS A 101 4.48 10.10 1.27
C HIS A 101 4.15 10.26 -0.23
N ASP A 102 3.37 9.35 -0.81
CA ASP A 102 2.98 9.43 -2.22
C ASP A 102 1.75 10.32 -2.38
N LEU A 103 1.91 11.44 -3.05
CA LEU A 103 0.82 12.36 -3.38
C LEU A 103 -0.34 11.72 -4.16
N ARG A 104 -0.10 10.56 -4.77
CA ARG A 104 -1.11 9.80 -5.52
C ARG A 104 -1.61 8.57 -4.77
N ALA A 105 -1.33 8.45 -3.47
CA ALA A 105 -1.75 7.28 -2.70
C ALA A 105 -3.27 7.07 -2.74
N ALA A 106 -4.03 8.14 -2.57
CA ALA A 106 -5.49 8.09 -2.62
C ALA A 106 -6.02 7.64 -3.99
N GLU A 107 -5.49 8.19 -5.09
CA GLU A 107 -5.85 7.78 -6.45
C GLU A 107 -5.50 6.31 -6.73
N LYS A 108 -4.29 5.89 -6.36
CA LYS A 108 -3.84 4.51 -6.56
C LYS A 108 -4.70 3.51 -5.79
N ASN A 109 -5.10 3.88 -4.58
CA ASN A 109 -5.99 3.07 -3.76
C ASN A 109 -7.39 2.98 -4.38
N LEU A 110 -7.96 4.10 -4.81
CA LEU A 110 -9.24 4.11 -5.50
C LEU A 110 -9.19 3.21 -6.75
N GLN A 111 -8.17 3.37 -7.59
CA GLN A 111 -7.99 2.52 -8.78
C GLN A 111 -7.88 1.04 -8.43
N LEU A 112 -7.11 0.70 -7.38
CA LEU A 112 -6.97 -0.67 -6.90
C LEU A 112 -8.32 -1.25 -6.49
N TYR A 113 -9.11 -0.49 -5.72
CA TYR A 113 -10.39 -0.96 -5.22
C TYR A 113 -11.44 -1.10 -6.32
N HIS A 114 -11.45 -0.20 -7.29
CA HIS A 114 -12.27 -0.35 -8.50
C HIS A 114 -11.85 -1.56 -9.34
N GLN A 115 -10.54 -1.82 -9.46
CA GLN A 115 -10.05 -3.02 -10.13
C GLN A 115 -10.49 -4.31 -9.41
N LEU A 116 -10.47 -4.33 -8.09
CA LEU A 116 -10.94 -5.46 -7.30
C LEU A 116 -12.45 -5.67 -7.45
N SER A 117 -13.24 -4.61 -7.33
CA SER A 117 -14.70 -4.71 -7.51
C SER A 117 -15.09 -5.11 -8.93
N GLY A 118 -14.37 -4.63 -9.95
CA GLY A 118 -14.57 -5.04 -11.35
C GLY A 118 -14.15 -6.47 -11.68
N ARG A 119 -13.44 -7.18 -10.79
CA ARG A 119 -13.09 -8.60 -10.95
C ARG A 119 -14.13 -9.55 -10.37
N ALA A 120 -14.85 -9.10 -9.37
CA ALA A 120 -15.92 -9.82 -8.75
C ALA A 120 -17.15 -9.82 -9.69
N GLY A 121 -17.81 -10.97 -9.88
CA GLY A 121 -19.08 -11.06 -10.61
C GLY A 121 -19.00 -11.09 -12.14
N ARG A 122 -17.83 -11.24 -12.76
CA ARG A 122 -17.69 -11.29 -14.24
C ARG A 122 -18.41 -12.45 -14.92
N THR A 123 -18.78 -13.47 -14.17
CA THR A 123 -19.51 -14.65 -14.69
C THR A 123 -21.03 -14.51 -14.62
N GLY A 124 -21.54 -13.29 -14.40
CA GLY A 124 -22.98 -13.04 -14.25
C GLY A 124 -23.53 -13.39 -12.87
N LYS A 125 -22.70 -13.90 -11.96
CA LYS A 125 -23.08 -14.13 -10.56
C LYS A 125 -22.79 -12.89 -9.73
N PRO A 126 -23.67 -12.49 -8.81
CA PRO A 126 -23.42 -11.37 -7.92
C PRO A 126 -22.18 -11.65 -7.06
N ALA A 127 -21.34 -10.65 -6.93
CA ALA A 127 -20.18 -10.72 -6.07
C ALA A 127 -20.14 -9.51 -5.12
N THR A 128 -19.66 -9.74 -3.91
CA THR A 128 -19.63 -8.73 -2.86
C THR A 128 -18.19 -8.38 -2.50
N VAL A 129 -17.92 -7.09 -2.33
CA VAL A 129 -16.65 -6.60 -1.85
C VAL A 129 -16.86 -5.96 -0.49
N TYR A 130 -16.13 -6.44 0.51
CA TYR A 130 -16.14 -5.91 1.87
C TYR A 130 -14.87 -5.10 2.11
N PHE A 131 -15.01 -3.90 2.64
CA PHE A 131 -13.90 -3.04 3.04
C PHE A 131 -13.89 -2.94 4.56
N GLN A 132 -12.81 -3.41 5.18
CA GLN A 132 -12.62 -3.25 6.62
C GLN A 132 -11.91 -1.92 6.89
N THR A 133 -12.52 -1.07 7.71
CA THR A 133 -12.00 0.25 8.08
C THR A 133 -12.38 0.59 9.52
N TYR A 134 -11.54 1.38 10.18
CA TYR A 134 -11.85 1.97 11.49
C TYR A 134 -12.74 3.21 11.39
N ASN A 135 -12.82 3.82 10.19
CA ASN A 135 -13.60 5.04 9.98
C ASN A 135 -14.46 4.96 8.71
N ALA A 136 -15.57 4.26 8.80
CA ALA A 136 -16.50 4.04 7.69
C ALA A 136 -17.16 5.33 7.16
N ASN A 137 -17.18 6.39 7.94
CA ASN A 137 -17.85 7.65 7.59
C ASN A 137 -16.94 8.64 6.85
N THR A 138 -15.73 8.23 6.45
CA THR A 138 -14.87 9.11 5.66
C THR A 138 -15.40 9.29 4.25
N LYS A 139 -15.18 10.49 3.69
CA LYS A 139 -15.53 10.79 2.30
C LYS A 139 -14.87 9.83 1.31
N THR A 140 -13.65 9.39 1.59
CA THR A 140 -12.92 8.42 0.78
C THR A 140 -13.67 7.08 0.68
N ILE A 141 -14.20 6.59 1.79
CA ILE A 141 -14.99 5.35 1.80
C ILE A 141 -16.33 5.54 1.07
N SER A 142 -16.99 6.68 1.30
CA SER A 142 -18.20 7.04 0.56
C SER A 142 -17.96 7.05 -0.96
N ASP A 143 -16.84 7.62 -1.41
CA ASP A 143 -16.50 7.65 -2.83
C ASP A 143 -16.19 6.27 -3.41
N LEU A 144 -15.59 5.37 -2.62
CA LEU A 144 -15.35 3.98 -3.04
C LEU A 144 -16.65 3.22 -3.30
N THR A 145 -17.69 3.52 -2.53
CA THR A 145 -19.01 2.91 -2.70
C THR A 145 -19.86 3.61 -3.75
N ASN A 146 -19.46 4.80 -4.17
CA ASN A 146 -20.13 5.56 -5.20
C ASN A 146 -19.82 4.99 -6.59
N LYS A 147 -20.84 4.95 -7.46
CA LYS A 147 -20.69 4.47 -8.83
C LYS A 147 -20.00 5.49 -9.76
N ASN A 148 -19.84 6.73 -9.31
CA ASN A 148 -19.20 7.80 -10.09
C ASN A 148 -17.81 8.13 -9.55
N PRO A 149 -16.72 7.65 -10.18
CA PRO A 149 -15.36 7.94 -9.77
C PRO A 149 -14.95 9.41 -9.97
N ASP A 150 -15.67 10.17 -10.81
CA ASP A 150 -15.34 11.57 -11.08
C ASP A 150 -15.54 12.45 -9.84
N ILE A 151 -16.49 12.12 -8.98
CA ILE A 151 -16.72 12.85 -7.71
C ILE A 151 -15.46 12.83 -6.84
N PHE A 152 -14.77 11.70 -6.78
CA PHE A 152 -13.50 11.59 -6.05
C PHE A 152 -12.42 12.43 -6.71
N LEU A 153 -12.29 12.35 -8.03
CA LEU A 153 -11.25 13.08 -8.79
C LEU A 153 -11.42 14.59 -8.68
N ASP A 154 -12.64 15.09 -8.78
CA ASP A 154 -12.94 16.52 -8.64
C ASP A 154 -12.56 17.03 -7.24
N ARG A 155 -12.93 16.27 -6.20
CA ARG A 155 -12.56 16.62 -4.84
C ARG A 155 -11.04 16.57 -4.62
N GLU A 156 -10.36 15.56 -5.15
CA GLU A 156 -8.91 15.46 -5.06
C GLU A 156 -8.22 16.62 -5.76
N LEU A 157 -8.71 17.04 -6.93
CA LEU A 157 -8.22 18.22 -7.64
C LEU A 157 -8.42 19.49 -6.82
N ASP A 158 -9.55 19.65 -6.16
CA ASP A 158 -9.81 20.83 -5.32
C ASP A 158 -8.87 20.89 -4.12
N ILE A 159 -8.64 19.75 -3.44
CA ILE A 159 -7.66 19.65 -2.35
C ILE A 159 -6.26 20.04 -2.86
N ARG A 160 -5.86 19.54 -4.01
CA ARG A 160 -4.56 19.86 -4.61
C ARG A 160 -4.43 21.32 -4.99
N ARG A 161 -5.48 21.93 -5.53
CA ARG A 161 -5.51 23.35 -5.86
C ARG A 161 -5.32 24.20 -4.60
N GLN A 162 -6.08 23.92 -3.53
CA GLN A 162 -6.01 24.65 -2.27
C GLN A 162 -4.63 24.54 -1.61
N ASN A 163 -4.00 23.36 -1.69
CA ASN A 163 -2.70 23.10 -1.08
C ASN A 163 -1.52 23.35 -2.02
N LYS A 164 -1.76 23.89 -3.21
CA LYS A 164 -0.72 24.16 -4.22
C LYS A 164 0.12 22.90 -4.53
N LEU A 165 -0.57 21.78 -4.78
CA LEU A 165 0.03 20.50 -5.13
C LEU A 165 -0.07 20.26 -6.66
N PRO A 166 0.71 19.33 -7.23
CA PRO A 166 0.56 18.95 -8.63
C PRO A 166 -0.88 18.50 -8.96
N PRO A 167 -1.47 18.90 -10.09
CA PRO A 167 -0.85 19.54 -11.26
C PRO A 167 -0.78 21.08 -11.20
N PHE A 168 -1.27 21.73 -10.14
CA PHE A 168 -1.32 23.18 -10.01
C PHE A 168 0.04 23.81 -9.71
N GLN A 169 0.97 23.03 -9.18
CA GLN A 169 2.39 23.38 -9.06
C GLN A 169 3.26 22.21 -9.52
N ARG A 170 4.51 22.49 -9.85
CA ARG A 170 5.50 21.47 -10.19
C ARG A 170 6.38 21.20 -8.99
N PHE A 171 6.63 19.93 -8.71
CA PHE A 171 7.58 19.49 -7.69
C PHE A 171 8.80 18.88 -8.35
N ILE A 172 9.98 19.19 -7.79
CA ILE A 172 11.24 18.58 -8.15
C ILE A 172 11.74 17.84 -6.90
N SER A 173 11.98 16.54 -7.03
CA SER A 173 12.56 15.72 -5.99
C SER A 173 14.08 15.64 -6.21
N LEU A 174 14.86 16.06 -5.21
CA LEU A 174 16.31 15.89 -5.18
C LEU A 174 16.61 14.74 -4.23
N ILE A 175 17.25 13.68 -4.74
CA ILE A 175 17.62 12.52 -3.96
C ILE A 175 19.14 12.56 -3.78
N LEU A 176 19.58 12.72 -2.53
CA LEU A 176 20.97 12.62 -2.17
C LEU A 176 21.26 11.21 -1.64
N THR A 177 22.37 10.65 -2.06
CA THR A 177 22.81 9.31 -1.65
C THR A 177 24.25 9.37 -1.16
N GLY A 178 24.57 8.59 -0.13
CA GLY A 178 25.91 8.53 0.45
C GLY A 178 26.03 7.35 1.41
N GLU A 179 27.27 6.98 1.74
CA GLU A 179 27.56 5.87 2.63
C GLU A 179 27.52 6.29 4.10
N ASP A 180 27.89 7.53 4.39
CA ASP A 180 27.91 8.13 5.74
C ASP A 180 26.66 8.96 5.96
N GLU A 181 25.77 8.46 6.82
CA GLU A 181 24.51 9.09 7.16
C GLU A 181 24.67 10.49 7.74
N THR A 182 25.62 10.66 8.68
CA THR A 182 25.83 11.93 9.38
C THR A 182 26.35 13.01 8.42
N LYS A 183 27.22 12.62 7.51
CA LYS A 183 27.76 13.53 6.47
C LYS A 183 26.66 13.86 5.46
N LEU A 184 25.91 12.86 5.03
CA LEU A 184 24.82 13.05 4.07
C LEU A 184 23.74 13.99 4.61
N GLU A 185 23.36 13.86 5.86
CA GLU A 185 22.39 14.75 6.51
C GLU A 185 22.88 16.20 6.56
N LYS A 186 24.13 16.43 6.95
CA LYS A 186 24.75 17.77 6.96
C LYS A 186 24.75 18.38 5.56
N GLU A 187 25.16 17.62 4.56
CA GLU A 187 25.19 18.08 3.16
C GLU A 187 23.77 18.38 2.65
N ALA A 188 22.78 17.57 3.00
CA ALA A 188 21.39 17.80 2.64
C ALA A 188 20.83 19.11 3.21
N PHE A 189 21.14 19.42 4.50
CA PHE A 189 20.77 20.69 5.11
C PHE A 189 21.49 21.88 4.48
N TYR A 190 22.79 21.71 4.20
CA TYR A 190 23.55 22.74 3.49
C TYR A 190 22.96 23.04 2.12
N PHE A 191 22.66 22.00 1.37
CA PHE A 191 22.08 22.09 0.02
C PHE A 191 20.69 22.74 0.05
N LYS A 192 19.84 22.34 1.00
CA LYS A 192 18.56 23.00 1.24
C LYS A 192 18.70 24.50 1.43
N ASN A 193 19.57 24.90 2.35
CA ASN A 193 19.77 26.32 2.67
C ASN A 193 20.36 27.10 1.49
N PHE A 194 21.21 26.47 0.69
CA PHE A 194 21.75 27.06 -0.53
C PHE A 194 20.67 27.31 -1.58
N ILE A 195 19.83 26.31 -1.85
CA ILE A 195 18.77 26.41 -2.84
C ILE A 195 17.72 27.44 -2.40
N ASP A 196 17.30 27.40 -1.14
CA ASP A 196 16.26 28.28 -0.58
C ASP A 196 16.59 29.78 -0.77
N LYS A 197 17.90 30.12 -0.79
CA LYS A 197 18.40 31.48 -1.05
C LYS A 197 18.43 31.82 -2.56
N LYS A 198 18.37 30.87 -3.45
CA LYS A 198 18.62 31.04 -4.88
C LYS A 198 17.38 30.94 -5.76
N ILE A 199 16.34 30.33 -5.27
CA ILE A 199 15.10 30.11 -6.04
C ILE A 199 13.92 30.84 -5.40
N GLU A 200 13.05 31.35 -6.24
CA GLU A 200 11.71 31.77 -5.83
C GLU A 200 10.83 30.54 -5.74
N GLY A 201 10.71 29.94 -4.56
CA GLY A 201 9.95 28.73 -4.36
C GLY A 201 10.01 28.24 -2.92
N ARG A 202 9.35 27.14 -2.64
CA ARG A 202 9.35 26.51 -1.32
C ARG A 202 10.23 25.27 -1.35
N VAL A 203 11.25 25.23 -0.54
CA VAL A 203 12.11 24.05 -0.35
C VAL A 203 11.61 23.23 0.83
N LEU A 204 11.20 22.00 0.59
CA LEU A 204 10.71 21.06 1.60
C LEU A 204 11.82 20.06 1.97
N GLY A 205 11.81 19.58 3.20
CA GLY A 205 12.81 18.62 3.67
C GLY A 205 14.02 19.28 4.32
N PRO A 206 15.19 18.60 4.43
CA PRO A 206 15.37 17.20 4.02
C PRO A 206 14.58 16.22 4.89
N VAL A 207 14.20 15.08 4.29
CA VAL A 207 13.56 13.95 4.97
C VAL A 207 14.21 12.65 4.52
N SER A 208 14.25 11.67 5.39
CA SER A 208 14.76 10.35 5.06
C SER A 208 13.93 9.70 3.95
N ALA A 209 14.59 9.04 3.01
CA ALA A 209 13.92 8.31 1.96
C ALA A 209 13.10 7.14 2.54
N PRO A 210 11.97 6.76 1.90
CA PRO A 210 11.16 5.61 2.34
C PRO A 210 11.96 4.30 2.38
N ILE A 211 12.95 4.17 1.50
CA ILE A 211 13.95 3.09 1.55
C ILE A 211 15.26 3.72 1.99
N PHE A 212 15.49 3.69 3.29
CA PHE A 212 16.62 4.35 3.91
C PHE A 212 17.98 3.72 3.55
N ARG A 213 18.03 2.38 3.42
CA ARG A 213 19.26 1.65 3.03
C ARG A 213 18.98 0.63 1.95
N LEU A 214 19.80 0.64 0.91
CA LEU A 214 19.78 -0.33 -0.17
C LEU A 214 21.13 -1.07 -0.20
N LYS A 215 21.12 -2.41 -0.13
CA LYS A 215 22.31 -3.28 -0.30
C LYS A 215 23.51 -2.93 0.61
N LYS A 216 23.31 -2.62 1.87
CA LYS A 216 24.37 -2.19 2.81
C LYS A 216 25.07 -0.85 2.46
N LYS A 217 24.57 -0.12 1.49
CA LYS A 217 25.00 1.24 1.17
C LYS A 217 23.98 2.25 1.65
#